data_e38115a68caed29e5b008e4989b74e9d
#
_entry.id   e38115a68caed29e5b008e4989b74e9d
#
_cell.length_a   1.000
_cell.length_b   1.000
_cell.length_c   1.000
_cell.angle_alpha   90.00
_cell.angle_beta   90.00
_cell.angle_gamma   90.00
#
_symmetry.space_group_name_H-M   'P 1'
#
loop_
_entity.id
_entity.type
_entity.pdbx_description
1 polymer ?
#
loop_
_entity_poly.entity_id
_entity_poly.type
_entity_poly.pdbx_seq_one_letter_code
_entity_poly.pdbx_strand_id
1 'polypeptide(L)'
;MLTAVGLLPMAVAGIAPMDVMLGAARARKELDIRSFENPAWQYAAIRNLLYRRGKAIELLGCYEPSFRYFAGWWQQLFGESEARTARACSPRPWNSRPTCTPSAR
;
A
#
# COMPACT_ATOMS: atom_id res chain seq x y z
N MET A 1 -7.66 8.10 -4.09
CA MET A 1 -8.27 8.16 -2.76
C MET A 1 -8.58 9.58 -2.31
N LEU A 2 -7.62 10.49 -2.38
CA LEU A 2 -7.81 11.92 -1.97
C LEU A 2 -8.38 12.79 -3.10
N THR A 3 -9.32 12.26 -3.84
CA THR A 3 -10.08 12.95 -4.91
C THR A 3 -11.55 12.92 -4.57
N ALA A 4 -12.38 13.62 -5.34
CA ALA A 4 -13.83 13.66 -5.13
C ALA A 4 -14.44 12.25 -4.99
N VAL A 5 -13.94 11.28 -5.77
CA VAL A 5 -14.39 9.88 -5.75
C VAL A 5 -14.19 9.22 -4.38
N GLY A 6 -13.11 9.53 -3.68
CA GLY A 6 -12.83 8.96 -2.35
C GLY A 6 -13.41 9.81 -1.21
N LEU A 7 -13.35 11.13 -1.33
CA LEU A 7 -13.78 12.04 -0.27
C LEU A 7 -15.30 12.06 -0.08
N LEU A 8 -16.07 11.92 -1.16
CA LEU A 8 -17.54 11.91 -1.08
C LEU A 8 -18.07 10.70 -0.26
N PRO A 9 -17.67 9.46 -0.53
CA PRO A 9 -18.07 8.32 0.30
C PRO A 9 -17.63 8.44 1.75
N MET A 10 -16.44 9.00 2.02
CA MET A 10 -15.96 9.25 3.39
C MET A 10 -16.87 10.23 4.13
N ALA A 11 -17.27 11.31 3.48
CA ALA A 11 -18.19 12.29 4.04
C ALA A 11 -19.57 11.67 4.35
N VAL A 12 -20.09 10.85 3.44
CA VAL A 12 -21.36 10.13 3.65
C VAL A 12 -21.27 9.13 4.80
N ALA A 13 -20.09 8.50 4.98
CA ALA A 13 -19.83 7.59 6.09
C ALA A 13 -19.57 8.31 7.44
N GLY A 14 -19.67 9.66 7.47
CA GLY A 14 -19.44 10.44 8.69
C GLY A 14 -17.96 10.70 9.02
N ILE A 15 -17.05 10.38 8.12
CA ILE A 15 -15.62 10.68 8.27
C ILE A 15 -15.38 12.12 7.80
N ALA A 16 -14.76 12.94 8.64
CA ALA A 16 -14.47 14.33 8.28
C ALA A 16 -13.39 14.39 7.17
N PRO A 17 -13.74 14.81 5.93
CA PRO A 17 -12.77 14.85 4.84
C PRO A 17 -11.59 15.78 5.10
N MET A 18 -11.83 16.85 5.87
CA MET A 18 -10.80 17.81 6.23
C MET A 18 -9.69 17.20 7.08
N ASP A 19 -10.04 16.35 8.04
CA ASP A 19 -9.06 15.68 8.89
C ASP A 19 -8.17 14.71 8.08
N VAL A 20 -8.78 14.01 7.12
CA VAL A 20 -8.04 13.14 6.19
C VAL A 20 -7.07 13.96 5.33
N MET A 21 -7.51 15.10 4.82
CA MET A 21 -6.67 16.01 4.02
C MET A 21 -5.53 16.63 4.83
N LEU A 22 -5.79 17.01 6.08
CA LEU A 22 -4.77 17.50 6.99
C LEU A 22 -3.72 16.44 7.32
N GLY A 23 -4.16 15.20 7.56
CA GLY A 23 -3.26 14.06 7.75
C GLY A 23 -2.35 13.83 6.53
N ALA A 24 -2.91 13.86 5.34
CA ALA A 24 -2.16 13.74 4.10
C ALA A 24 -1.16 14.90 3.89
N ALA A 25 -1.55 16.14 4.22
CA ALA A 25 -0.68 17.30 4.12
C ALA A 25 0.51 17.23 5.08
N ARG A 26 0.30 16.70 6.30
CA ARG A 26 1.38 16.45 7.26
C ARG A 26 2.33 15.37 6.75
N ALA A 27 1.80 14.22 6.35
CA ALA A 27 2.59 13.11 5.79
C ALA A 27 3.42 13.55 4.58
N ARG A 28 2.84 14.39 3.70
CA ARG A 28 3.56 14.96 2.56
C ARG A 28 4.81 15.73 2.98
N LYS A 29 4.71 16.58 4.00
CA LYS A 29 5.86 17.35 4.50
C LYS A 29 6.96 16.46 5.07
N GLU A 30 6.58 15.40 5.81
CA GLU A 30 7.50 14.45 6.41
C GLU A 30 8.18 13.58 5.34
N LEU A 31 7.45 13.18 4.29
CA LEU A 31 7.93 12.29 3.25
C LEU A 31 8.61 13.01 2.08
N ASP A 32 8.57 14.35 2.01
CA ASP A 32 9.24 15.14 0.97
C ASP A 32 10.76 15.34 1.25
N ILE A 33 11.20 14.93 2.43
CA ILE A 33 12.61 15.02 2.84
C ILE A 33 13.42 13.98 2.06
N ARG A 34 14.38 14.44 1.28
CA ARG A 34 15.30 13.58 0.51
C ARG A 34 16.50 13.18 1.37
N SER A 35 16.27 12.37 2.36
CA SER A 35 17.32 11.85 3.24
C SER A 35 17.10 10.37 3.57
N PHE A 36 18.14 9.72 4.10
CA PHE A 36 18.05 8.35 4.59
C PHE A 36 17.13 8.21 5.80
N GLU A 37 16.77 9.28 6.46
CA GLU A 37 15.82 9.30 7.58
C GLU A 37 14.37 9.18 7.12
N ASN A 38 14.12 9.37 5.81
CA ASN A 38 12.78 9.25 5.24
C ASN A 38 12.33 7.79 5.23
N PRO A 39 11.26 7.43 5.98
CA PRO A 39 10.82 6.05 6.11
C PRO A 39 10.31 5.46 4.77
N ALA A 40 9.78 6.28 3.87
CA ALA A 40 9.36 5.83 2.54
C ALA A 40 10.55 5.41 1.68
N TRP A 41 11.67 6.13 1.77
CA TRP A 41 12.91 5.77 1.08
C TRP A 41 13.54 4.50 1.65
N GLN A 42 13.57 4.39 2.99
CA GLN A 42 14.06 3.18 3.67
C GLN A 42 13.26 1.96 3.24
N TYR A 43 11.94 2.07 3.26
CA TYR A 43 11.04 0.99 2.85
C TYR A 43 11.29 0.58 1.39
N ALA A 44 11.35 1.54 0.47
CA ALA A 44 11.61 1.27 -0.94
C ALA A 44 12.99 0.62 -1.17
N ALA A 45 14.04 1.08 -0.46
CA ALA A 45 15.37 0.53 -0.56
C ALA A 45 15.43 -0.92 -0.04
N ILE A 46 14.83 -1.18 1.11
CA ILE A 46 14.76 -2.51 1.72
C ILE A 46 14.01 -3.48 0.80
N ARG A 47 12.85 -3.08 0.28
CA ARG A 47 12.09 -3.90 -0.67
C ARG A 47 12.92 -4.28 -1.89
N ASN A 48 13.61 -3.30 -2.47
CA ASN A 48 14.45 -3.53 -3.65
C ASN A 48 15.62 -4.47 -3.35
N LEU A 49 16.26 -4.31 -2.20
CA LEU A 49 17.35 -5.17 -1.76
C LEU A 49 16.87 -6.62 -1.54
N LEU A 50 15.74 -6.81 -0.88
CA LEU A 50 15.15 -8.11 -0.63
C LEU A 50 14.71 -8.78 -1.94
N TYR A 51 14.10 -8.03 -2.84
CA TYR A 51 13.72 -8.51 -4.16
C TYR A 51 14.94 -9.04 -4.95
N ARG A 52 16.03 -8.28 -4.98
CA ARG A 52 17.30 -8.71 -5.63
C ARG A 52 17.90 -9.96 -5.00
N ARG A 53 17.58 -10.23 -3.72
CA ARG A 53 17.96 -11.46 -3.01
C ARG A 53 16.96 -12.61 -3.18
N GLY A 54 16.03 -12.51 -4.12
CA GLY A 54 15.04 -13.54 -4.43
C GLY A 54 13.80 -13.55 -3.52
N LYS A 55 13.61 -12.56 -2.65
CA LYS A 55 12.41 -12.42 -1.82
C LYS A 55 11.33 -11.69 -2.62
N ALA A 56 10.56 -12.45 -3.41
CA ALA A 56 9.56 -11.91 -4.33
C ALA A 56 8.14 -11.77 -3.71
N ILE A 57 7.96 -12.20 -2.47
CA ILE A 57 6.65 -12.16 -1.79
C ILE A 57 6.76 -11.26 -0.57
N GLU A 58 5.86 -10.31 -0.47
CA GLU A 58 5.70 -9.44 0.68
C GLU A 58 4.38 -9.74 1.37
N LEU A 59 4.40 -9.91 2.69
CA LEU A 59 3.24 -10.24 3.50
C LEU A 59 2.95 -9.10 4.47
N LEU A 60 1.73 -8.57 4.40
CA LEU A 60 1.20 -7.65 5.40
C LEU A 60 0.41 -8.46 6.44
N GLY A 61 1.01 -8.67 7.61
CA GLY A 61 0.35 -9.31 8.75
C GLY A 61 -0.42 -8.28 9.58
N CYS A 62 -1.68 -8.58 9.93
CA CYS A 62 -2.47 -7.76 10.81
C CYS A 62 -3.29 -8.62 11.76
N TYR A 63 -3.24 -8.29 13.05
CA TYR A 63 -4.01 -8.99 14.11
C TYR A 63 -5.38 -8.38 14.33
N GLU A 64 -5.63 -7.15 13.84
CA GLU A 64 -6.90 -6.47 13.96
C GLU A 64 -7.81 -6.79 12.76
N PRO A 65 -8.96 -7.46 12.95
CA PRO A 65 -9.81 -7.88 11.83
C PRO A 65 -10.37 -6.73 10.99
N SER A 66 -10.61 -5.58 11.59
CA SER A 66 -11.11 -4.38 10.90
C SER A 66 -10.12 -3.82 9.87
N PHE A 67 -8.83 -4.09 10.07
CA PHE A 67 -7.75 -3.66 9.19
C PHE A 67 -7.72 -4.39 7.84
N ARG A 68 -8.52 -5.43 7.65
CA ARG A 68 -8.58 -6.22 6.41
C ARG A 68 -8.83 -5.37 5.15
N TYR A 69 -9.65 -4.34 5.28
CA TYR A 69 -9.96 -3.44 4.16
C TYR A 69 -8.77 -2.57 3.77
N PHE A 70 -7.99 -2.13 4.76
CA PHE A 70 -6.74 -1.43 4.52
C PHE A 70 -5.72 -2.34 3.83
N ALA A 71 -5.60 -3.59 4.26
CA ALA A 71 -4.74 -4.58 3.63
C ALA A 71 -5.14 -4.85 2.16
N GLY A 72 -6.44 -4.92 1.87
CA GLY A 72 -6.95 -5.03 0.50
C GLY A 72 -6.61 -3.80 -0.35
N TRP A 73 -6.77 -2.61 0.19
CA TRP A 73 -6.38 -1.38 -0.49
C TRP A 73 -4.86 -1.32 -0.73
N TRP A 74 -4.05 -1.68 0.24
CA TRP A 74 -2.59 -1.75 0.10
C TRP A 74 -2.18 -2.71 -1.03
N GLN A 75 -2.80 -3.88 -1.10
CA GLN A 75 -2.57 -4.85 -2.18
C GLN A 75 -2.94 -4.28 -3.56
N GLN A 76 -4.08 -3.60 -3.66
CA GLN A 76 -4.52 -2.95 -4.90
C GLN A 76 -3.55 -1.85 -5.32
N LEU A 77 -3.14 -0.99 -4.39
CA LEU A 77 -2.21 0.12 -4.65
C LEU A 77 -0.90 -0.37 -5.28
N PHE A 78 -0.30 -1.42 -4.70
CA PHE A 78 0.92 -2.00 -5.24
C PHE A 78 0.69 -2.75 -6.54
N GLY A 79 -0.43 -3.45 -6.67
CA GLY A 79 -0.82 -4.12 -7.90
C GLY A 79 -0.96 -3.15 -9.08
N GLU A 80 -1.58 -2.01 -8.88
CA GLU A 80 -1.74 -0.98 -9.91
C GLU A 80 -0.43 -0.24 -10.24
N SER A 81 0.41 -0.02 -9.22
CA SER A 81 1.63 0.77 -9.38
C SER A 81 2.80 -0.05 -9.94
N GLU A 82 2.94 -1.31 -9.55
CA GLU A 82 4.10 -2.14 -9.86
C GLU A 82 3.84 -3.23 -10.90
N ALA A 83 2.60 -3.69 -11.07
CA ALA A 83 2.27 -4.79 -12.00
C ALA A 83 2.48 -4.45 -13.48
N ARG A 84 2.63 -3.17 -13.81
CA ARG A 84 2.96 -2.72 -15.18
C ARG A 84 4.40 -3.00 -15.59
N THR A 85 5.27 -3.17 -14.65
CA THR A 85 6.63 -3.67 -14.87
C THR A 85 6.68 -5.10 -14.34
N ALA A 86 7.03 -6.08 -15.18
CA ALA A 86 7.12 -7.51 -14.85
C ALA A 86 8.09 -7.86 -13.68
N ARG A 87 8.33 -6.92 -12.77
CA ARG A 87 9.21 -6.97 -11.60
C ARG A 87 8.45 -6.76 -10.30
N ALA A 88 7.13 -6.96 -10.31
CA ALA A 88 6.32 -6.71 -9.13
C ALA A 88 6.57 -7.75 -8.04
N CYS A 89 6.93 -7.27 -6.86
CA CYS A 89 6.74 -8.02 -5.62
C CYS A 89 5.23 -8.20 -5.44
N SER A 90 4.75 -9.44 -5.21
CA SER A 90 3.32 -9.70 -5.07
C SER A 90 2.91 -9.50 -3.60
N PRO A 91 2.30 -8.39 -3.24
CA PRO A 91 1.82 -8.17 -1.88
C PRO A 91 0.63 -9.10 -1.58
N ARG A 92 0.69 -9.82 -0.47
CA ARG A 92 -0.40 -10.70 -0.02
C ARG A 92 -0.81 -10.37 1.41
N PRO A 93 -2.09 -10.12 1.68
CA PRO A 93 -2.57 -10.09 3.05
C PRO A 93 -2.53 -11.50 3.63
N TRP A 94 -2.09 -11.63 4.87
CA TRP A 94 -1.96 -12.91 5.59
C TRP A 94 -3.26 -13.73 5.59
N ASN A 95 -4.41 -13.09 5.48
CA ASN A 95 -5.74 -13.72 5.56
C ASN A 95 -6.35 -14.12 4.19
N SER A 96 -5.61 -14.01 3.09
CA SER A 96 -6.09 -14.46 1.78
C SER A 96 -5.82 -15.96 1.63
N ARG A 97 -6.90 -16.74 1.44
CA ARG A 97 -6.78 -18.13 0.96
C ARG A 97 -5.96 -18.14 -0.32
N PRO A 98 -5.06 -19.11 -0.51
CA PRO A 98 -4.29 -19.21 -1.74
C PRO A 98 -5.24 -19.53 -2.90
N THR A 99 -5.66 -18.53 -3.64
CA THR A 99 -6.22 -18.73 -4.96
C THR A 99 -5.04 -18.89 -5.92
N CYS A 100 -4.67 -20.13 -6.18
CA CYS A 100 -3.82 -20.45 -7.31
C CYS A 100 -4.60 -20.19 -8.59
N THR A 101 -4.48 -18.99 -9.14
CA THR A 101 -4.76 -18.75 -10.54
C THR A 101 -3.47 -19.07 -11.29
N PRO A 102 -3.45 -20.13 -12.15
CA PRO A 102 -2.31 -20.35 -13.01
C PRO A 102 -2.20 -19.16 -13.96
N SER A 103 -1.06 -18.49 -13.91
CA SER A 103 -0.71 -17.50 -14.92
C SER A 103 -0.68 -18.22 -16.28
N ALA A 104 -1.63 -17.93 -17.14
CA ALA A 104 -1.57 -18.32 -18.54
C ALA A 104 -0.33 -17.64 -19.16
N ARG A 105 0.52 -18.47 -19.75
CA ARG A 105 1.67 -18.06 -20.57
C ARG A 105 1.19 -17.40 -21.84
#